data_0e59a31fa7c3eddf8a94d2fe8832a140
#
_entry.id   0e59a31fa7c3eddf8a94d2fe8832a140
#
_cell.length_a   1.000
_cell.length_b   1.000
_cell.length_c   1.000
_cell.angle_alpha   90.00
_cell.angle_beta   90.00
_cell.angle_gamma   90.00
#
_symmetry.space_group_name_H-M   'P 1'
#
loop_
_entity.id
_entity.type
_entity.pdbx_description
1 polymer ?
#
loop_
_entity_poly.entity_id
_entity_poly.type
_entity_poly.pdbx_seq_one_letter_code
_entity_poly.pdbx_strand_id
1 'polypeptide(L)'
;MSQQIMMVSLEDLVPTDHIYRRFCDLWKFKRVEKQLKDVEKDNNYKGYGVLRLFKCLVLQFLEDLSDREMERYLQENNSGKWFCGFDLAEPTPNYTVFGRIRQRIGTSRLSKMFGDLREQLKAQGYMNEVFSFVDASQLISKASLWQERDKAIKEKYEKLNNETLPKVAYDKEARIGCKGKDKYWYGYKKHVCVDMQSGLINKVAITPANVTDSKGLENVCPGQGAIYADKGYCTEPAKSCAARKQCHLAAIKKNNMKGKNKDKDRWYSGIRSPYERVFSQQNKRTRYCGLVKNQFALFMEAICFNLKRLTVLGPPGLVLV
;
A
#
# COMPACT_ATOMS: atom_id res chain seq x y z
N MET A 1 -46.56 17.20 -9.49
CA MET A 1 -45.65 16.02 -9.56
C MET A 1 -46.23 14.93 -8.68
N SER A 2 -46.57 13.77 -9.22
CA SER A 2 -47.03 12.63 -8.42
C SER A 2 -45.86 12.10 -7.60
N GLN A 3 -45.99 12.14 -6.28
CA GLN A 3 -45.03 11.47 -5.38
C GLN A 3 -45.32 9.98 -5.39
N GLN A 4 -44.45 9.22 -6.03
CA GLN A 4 -44.52 7.76 -6.00
C GLN A 4 -43.77 7.28 -4.74
N ILE A 5 -44.44 6.66 -3.80
CA ILE A 5 -43.86 6.06 -2.60
C ILE A 5 -43.48 4.61 -2.97
N MET A 6 -42.20 4.28 -2.88
CA MET A 6 -41.69 2.92 -3.05
C MET A 6 -41.01 2.47 -1.77
N MET A 7 -41.24 1.23 -1.34
CA MET A 7 -40.43 0.58 -0.29
C MET A 7 -39.20 -0.05 -0.97
N VAL A 8 -38.03 0.52 -0.73
CA VAL A 8 -36.78 0.11 -1.37
C VAL A 8 -35.70 -0.04 -0.30
N SER A 9 -34.98 -1.15 -0.31
CA SER A 9 -33.78 -1.36 0.52
C SER A 9 -32.49 -0.91 -0.21
N LEU A 10 -31.41 -0.68 0.52
CA LEU A 10 -30.11 -0.46 -0.11
C LEU A 10 -29.65 -1.67 -0.93
N GLU A 11 -30.06 -2.87 -0.53
CA GLU A 11 -29.78 -4.10 -1.28
C GLU A 11 -30.36 -4.06 -2.69
N ASP A 12 -31.54 -3.48 -2.86
CA ASP A 12 -32.22 -3.34 -4.16
C ASP A 12 -31.64 -2.21 -5.02
N LEU A 13 -31.09 -1.17 -4.37
CA LEU A 13 -30.53 -0.01 -5.05
C LEU A 13 -29.11 -0.23 -5.59
N VAL A 14 -28.37 -1.22 -5.07
CA VAL A 14 -27.01 -1.52 -5.51
C VAL A 14 -27.03 -2.64 -6.55
N PRO A 15 -26.58 -2.40 -7.79
CA PRO A 15 -26.58 -3.41 -8.86
C PRO A 15 -25.91 -4.72 -8.41
N THR A 16 -26.44 -5.86 -8.87
CA THR A 16 -25.94 -7.20 -8.50
C THR A 16 -24.51 -7.45 -8.96
N ASP A 17 -24.07 -6.82 -10.04
CA ASP A 17 -22.73 -6.86 -10.62
C ASP A 17 -21.79 -5.78 -10.09
N HIS A 18 -22.24 -4.96 -9.12
CA HIS A 18 -21.45 -3.86 -8.59
C HIS A 18 -20.12 -4.36 -7.98
N ILE A 19 -19.02 -3.64 -8.27
CA ILE A 19 -17.67 -4.05 -7.86
C ILE A 19 -17.53 -4.24 -6.34
N TYR A 20 -18.27 -3.50 -5.52
CA TYR A 20 -18.22 -3.63 -4.07
C TYR A 20 -18.82 -4.95 -3.57
N ARG A 21 -19.79 -5.55 -4.29
CA ARG A 21 -20.29 -6.91 -4.01
C ARG A 21 -19.16 -7.91 -4.22
N ARG A 22 -18.46 -7.81 -5.34
CA ARG A 22 -17.30 -8.66 -5.64
C ARG A 22 -16.20 -8.53 -4.57
N PHE A 23 -15.92 -7.33 -4.03
CA PHE A 23 -14.96 -7.18 -2.94
C PHE A 23 -15.40 -7.89 -1.66
N CYS A 24 -16.70 -7.87 -1.32
CA CYS A 24 -17.23 -8.60 -0.17
C CYS A 24 -17.11 -10.12 -0.35
N ASP A 25 -17.24 -10.63 -1.56
CA ASP A 25 -17.07 -12.04 -1.88
C ASP A 25 -15.61 -12.49 -1.83
N LEU A 26 -14.71 -11.68 -2.36
CA LEU A 26 -13.27 -11.95 -2.41
C LEU A 26 -12.61 -11.88 -1.04
N TRP A 27 -13.04 -10.96 -0.19
CA TRP A 27 -12.48 -10.80 1.16
C TRP A 27 -13.54 -11.01 2.23
N LYS A 28 -13.50 -12.16 2.89
CA LYS A 28 -14.44 -12.50 3.97
C LYS A 28 -14.13 -11.68 5.23
N PHE A 29 -14.83 -10.60 5.45
CA PHE A 29 -14.65 -9.66 6.57
C PHE A 29 -14.82 -10.29 7.98
N LYS A 30 -15.41 -11.49 8.11
CA LYS A 30 -15.48 -12.24 9.39
C LYS A 30 -14.14 -12.38 10.12
N ARG A 31 -13.05 -12.60 9.36
CA ARG A 31 -11.70 -12.69 9.97
C ARG A 31 -11.20 -11.34 10.44
N VAL A 32 -11.46 -10.29 9.66
CA VAL A 32 -11.15 -8.90 10.03
C VAL A 32 -11.90 -8.50 11.29
N GLU A 33 -13.19 -8.82 11.39
CA GLU A 33 -14.01 -8.59 12.57
C GLU A 33 -13.42 -9.21 13.83
N LYS A 34 -12.97 -10.47 13.77
CA LYS A 34 -12.30 -11.13 14.89
C LYS A 34 -11.04 -10.39 15.35
N GLN A 35 -10.26 -9.85 14.42
CA GLN A 35 -9.04 -9.08 14.73
C GLN A 35 -9.33 -7.67 15.25
N LEU A 36 -10.56 -7.17 15.03
CA LEU A 36 -11.00 -5.86 15.51
C LEU A 36 -11.74 -5.90 16.86
N LYS A 37 -12.07 -7.09 17.39
CA LYS A 37 -12.81 -7.24 18.66
C LYS A 37 -12.17 -6.53 19.84
N ASP A 38 -10.84 -6.52 19.91
CA ASP A 38 -10.09 -5.84 20.96
C ASP A 38 -10.26 -4.32 20.87
N VAL A 39 -10.27 -3.78 19.65
CA VAL A 39 -10.49 -2.35 19.39
C VAL A 39 -11.88 -1.92 19.80
N GLU A 40 -12.85 -2.81 19.72
CA GLU A 40 -14.26 -2.56 20.12
C GLU A 40 -14.43 -2.58 21.62
N LYS A 41 -13.77 -3.49 22.35
CA LYS A 41 -13.84 -3.62 23.80
C LYS A 41 -13.24 -2.45 24.57
N ASP A 42 -12.11 -1.92 24.08
CA ASP A 42 -11.37 -0.83 24.75
C ASP A 42 -12.09 0.52 24.70
N ASN A 43 -13.22 0.59 24.04
CA ASN A 43 -13.93 1.84 23.86
C ASN A 43 -15.42 1.64 23.98
N ASN A 44 -16.02 2.45 24.86
CA ASN A 44 -17.45 2.76 24.87
C ASN A 44 -17.89 3.33 23.50
N TYR A 45 -17.63 2.61 22.40
CA TYR A 45 -18.09 2.96 21.05
C TYR A 45 -19.59 2.71 20.96
N LYS A 46 -20.33 3.58 21.63
CA LYS A 46 -21.73 3.82 21.30
C LYS A 46 -21.76 4.48 19.93
N GLY A 47 -21.68 3.72 18.86
CA GLY A 47 -21.63 4.33 17.53
C GLY A 47 -21.62 3.29 16.41
N TYR A 48 -20.91 3.59 15.36
CA TYR A 48 -20.99 2.91 14.07
C TYR A 48 -20.45 1.47 14.02
N GLY A 49 -19.77 0.98 15.06
CA GLY A 49 -19.06 -0.31 15.06
C GLY A 49 -17.72 -0.27 14.32
N VAL A 50 -16.72 -0.99 14.86
CA VAL A 50 -15.33 -0.92 14.35
C VAL A 50 -15.19 -1.53 12.96
N LEU A 51 -15.94 -2.61 12.66
CA LEU A 51 -15.91 -3.23 11.34
C LEU A 51 -16.45 -2.30 10.23
N ARG A 52 -17.55 -1.61 10.49
CA ARG A 52 -18.12 -0.63 9.55
C ARG A 52 -17.13 0.50 9.27
N LEU A 53 -16.50 1.03 10.32
CA LEU A 53 -15.48 2.06 10.19
C LEU A 53 -14.23 1.56 9.46
N PHE A 54 -13.83 0.32 9.64
CA PHE A 54 -12.76 -0.29 8.87
C PHE A 54 -13.14 -0.41 7.37
N LYS A 55 -14.35 -0.81 7.06
CA LYS A 55 -14.87 -0.82 5.66
C LYS A 55 -14.87 0.59 5.07
N CYS A 56 -15.21 1.62 5.85
CA CYS A 56 -15.06 3.02 5.41
C CYS A 56 -13.61 3.36 5.04
N LEU A 57 -12.62 2.92 5.85
CA LEU A 57 -11.21 3.12 5.50
C LEU A 57 -10.81 2.37 4.23
N VAL A 58 -11.29 1.13 4.03
CA VAL A 58 -11.04 0.40 2.78
C VAL A 58 -11.62 1.16 1.59
N LEU A 59 -12.86 1.62 1.69
CA LEU A 59 -13.53 2.39 0.66
C LEU A 59 -12.80 3.72 0.38
N GLN A 60 -12.36 4.41 1.43
CA GLN A 60 -11.58 5.64 1.32
C GLN A 60 -10.30 5.47 0.48
N PHE A 61 -9.61 4.33 0.62
CA PHE A 61 -8.42 4.04 -0.17
C PHE A 61 -8.73 3.45 -1.55
N LEU A 62 -9.87 2.77 -1.71
CA LEU A 62 -10.34 2.29 -3.02
C LEU A 62 -10.66 3.46 -3.96
N GLU A 63 -11.30 4.51 -3.42
CA GLU A 63 -11.74 5.69 -4.16
C GLU A 63 -10.77 6.89 -4.05
N ASP A 64 -9.63 6.70 -3.37
CA ASP A 64 -8.59 7.72 -3.11
C ASP A 64 -9.12 9.03 -2.48
N LEU A 65 -10.04 8.92 -1.52
CA LEU A 65 -10.72 10.04 -0.88
C LEU A 65 -9.94 10.55 0.35
N SER A 66 -10.00 11.85 0.60
CA SER A 66 -9.64 12.46 1.89
C SER A 66 -10.71 12.14 2.96
N ASP A 67 -10.42 12.45 4.24
CA ASP A 67 -11.38 12.22 5.32
C ASP A 67 -12.69 13.01 5.10
N ARG A 68 -12.61 14.28 4.62
CA ARG A 68 -13.78 15.11 4.33
C ARG A 68 -14.55 14.65 3.09
N GLU A 69 -13.85 14.19 2.07
CA GLU A 69 -14.49 13.63 0.88
C GLU A 69 -15.18 12.32 1.20
N MET A 70 -14.59 11.47 2.08
CA MET A 70 -15.22 10.23 2.53
C MET A 70 -16.51 10.46 3.32
N GLU A 71 -16.57 11.50 4.17
CA GLU A 71 -17.81 11.90 4.83
C GLU A 71 -18.90 12.23 3.81
N ARG A 72 -18.62 13.09 2.83
CA ARG A 72 -19.57 13.46 1.77
C ARG A 72 -19.95 12.27 0.90
N TYR A 73 -18.96 11.45 0.53
CA TYR A 73 -19.18 10.27 -0.28
C TYR A 73 -20.18 9.30 0.36
N LEU A 74 -20.07 9.07 1.67
CA LEU A 74 -21.02 8.22 2.40
C LEU A 74 -22.42 8.84 2.51
N GLN A 75 -22.55 10.16 2.51
CA GLN A 75 -23.84 10.84 2.53
C GLN A 75 -24.57 10.73 1.18
N GLU A 76 -23.82 10.77 0.09
CA GLU A 76 -24.36 10.91 -1.28
C GLU A 76 -24.40 9.58 -2.05
N ASN A 77 -23.61 8.55 -1.64
CA ASN A 77 -23.42 7.32 -2.41
C ASN A 77 -24.02 6.10 -1.74
N ASN A 78 -25.11 5.58 -2.32
CA ASN A 78 -25.81 4.40 -1.81
C ASN A 78 -24.96 3.12 -1.85
N SER A 79 -24.15 2.92 -2.91
CA SER A 79 -23.24 1.76 -2.98
C SER A 79 -22.15 1.81 -1.90
N GLY A 80 -21.67 3.03 -1.57
CA GLY A 80 -20.73 3.25 -0.49
C GLY A 80 -21.34 2.95 0.88
N LYS A 81 -22.56 3.41 1.15
CA LYS A 81 -23.32 3.06 2.36
C LYS A 81 -23.50 1.56 2.48
N TRP A 82 -23.99 0.91 1.42
CA TRP A 82 -24.19 -0.53 1.36
C TRP A 82 -22.90 -1.31 1.69
N PHE A 83 -21.78 -0.96 1.04
CA PHE A 83 -20.49 -1.62 1.26
C PHE A 83 -20.04 -1.53 2.72
N CYS A 84 -20.23 -0.35 3.33
CA CYS A 84 -19.86 -0.10 4.72
C CYS A 84 -20.85 -0.69 5.72
N GLY A 85 -22.07 -1.09 5.29
CA GLY A 85 -23.10 -1.66 6.12
C GLY A 85 -23.95 -0.63 6.85
N PHE A 86 -24.11 0.59 6.30
CA PHE A 86 -25.06 1.59 6.79
C PHE A 86 -26.41 1.43 6.09
N ASP A 87 -27.48 1.80 6.80
CA ASP A 87 -28.80 1.87 6.19
C ASP A 87 -29.02 3.18 5.42
N LEU A 88 -30.06 3.22 4.58
CA LEU A 88 -30.34 4.35 3.70
C LEU A 88 -30.49 5.67 4.49
N ALA A 89 -31.25 5.67 5.57
CA ALA A 89 -31.51 6.83 6.43
C ALA A 89 -30.55 6.94 7.62
N GLU A 90 -29.63 5.99 7.79
CA GLU A 90 -28.73 5.99 8.94
C GLU A 90 -27.70 7.11 8.82
N PRO A 91 -27.41 7.86 9.92
CA PRO A 91 -26.36 8.86 9.94
C PRO A 91 -24.99 8.23 9.69
N THR A 92 -24.19 8.82 8.80
CA THR A 92 -22.84 8.37 8.48
C THR A 92 -21.76 9.08 9.30
N PRO A 93 -20.57 8.47 9.44
CA PRO A 93 -19.49 9.04 10.26
C PRO A 93 -19.00 10.39 9.74
N ASN A 94 -18.77 11.33 10.66
CA ASN A 94 -18.10 12.58 10.39
C ASN A 94 -16.59 12.35 10.10
N TYR A 95 -15.95 13.23 9.34
CA TYR A 95 -14.53 13.12 8.95
C TYR A 95 -13.56 12.93 10.12
N THR A 96 -13.86 13.48 11.32
CA THR A 96 -12.99 13.36 12.51
C THR A 96 -12.87 11.93 13.03
N VAL A 97 -13.86 11.07 12.74
CA VAL A 97 -13.89 9.68 13.16
C VAL A 97 -12.82 8.86 12.45
N PHE A 98 -12.55 9.13 11.17
CA PHE A 98 -11.59 8.37 10.37
C PHE A 98 -10.16 8.48 10.90
N GLY A 99 -9.74 9.65 11.36
CA GLY A 99 -8.45 9.83 12.02
C GLY A 99 -8.30 9.00 13.31
N ARG A 100 -9.33 9.00 14.13
CA ARG A 100 -9.36 8.26 15.40
C ARG A 100 -9.33 6.76 15.19
N ILE A 101 -10.14 6.24 14.26
CA ILE A 101 -10.18 4.78 14.02
C ILE A 101 -8.87 4.27 13.41
N ARG A 102 -8.20 5.03 12.52
CA ARG A 102 -6.86 4.68 12.02
C ARG A 102 -5.85 4.52 13.16
N GLN A 103 -5.83 5.46 14.10
CA GLN A 103 -4.93 5.40 15.26
C GLN A 103 -5.20 4.17 16.12
N ARG A 104 -6.46 3.82 16.34
CA ARG A 104 -6.86 2.67 17.17
C ARG A 104 -6.57 1.33 16.53
N ILE A 105 -6.85 1.17 15.24
CA ILE A 105 -6.46 -0.03 14.51
C ILE A 105 -4.95 -0.18 14.53
N GLY A 106 -4.23 0.90 14.24
CA GLY A 106 -2.77 0.95 14.25
C GLY A 106 -2.13 0.12 13.15
N THR A 107 -0.90 0.43 12.85
CA THR A 107 -0.14 -0.19 11.73
C THR A 107 0.16 -1.66 11.98
N SER A 108 0.45 -2.05 13.22
CA SER A 108 0.76 -3.44 13.57
C SER A 108 -0.42 -4.39 13.33
N ARG A 109 -1.64 -3.99 13.72
CA ARG A 109 -2.85 -4.80 13.47
C ARG A 109 -3.18 -4.86 11.98
N LEU A 110 -3.06 -3.74 11.27
CA LEU A 110 -3.27 -3.71 9.83
C LEU A 110 -2.25 -4.60 9.07
N SER A 111 -1.00 -4.64 9.52
CA SER A 111 0.02 -5.57 8.99
C SER A 111 -0.40 -7.04 9.15
N LYS A 112 -0.98 -7.41 10.30
CA LYS A 112 -1.52 -8.77 10.52
C LYS A 112 -2.69 -9.05 9.59
N MET A 113 -3.62 -8.11 9.43
CA MET A 113 -4.75 -8.24 8.49
C MET A 113 -4.29 -8.43 7.05
N PHE A 114 -3.30 -7.66 6.62
CA PHE A 114 -2.69 -7.84 5.30
C PHE A 114 -1.99 -9.20 5.17
N GLY A 115 -1.29 -9.65 6.21
CA GLY A 115 -0.70 -10.98 6.28
C GLY A 115 -1.74 -12.09 6.15
N ASP A 116 -2.85 -12.00 6.86
CA ASP A 116 -3.94 -12.98 6.78
C ASP A 116 -4.61 -13.01 5.40
N LEU A 117 -4.81 -11.85 4.78
CA LEU A 117 -5.31 -11.79 3.40
C LEU A 117 -4.35 -12.51 2.44
N ARG A 118 -3.06 -12.26 2.57
CA ARG A 118 -2.02 -12.94 1.79
C ARG A 118 -2.06 -14.46 1.96
N GLU A 119 -2.12 -14.95 3.19
CA GLU A 119 -2.18 -16.41 3.45
C GLU A 119 -3.48 -17.04 2.89
N GLN A 120 -4.60 -16.31 2.92
CA GLN A 120 -5.83 -16.74 2.26
C GLN A 120 -5.64 -16.85 0.73
N LEU A 121 -4.98 -15.88 0.11
CA LEU A 121 -4.70 -15.88 -1.33
C LEU A 121 -3.74 -17.01 -1.73
N LYS A 122 -2.77 -17.33 -0.87
CA LYS A 122 -1.90 -18.50 -1.06
C LYS A 122 -2.69 -19.81 -0.97
N ALA A 123 -3.51 -19.96 0.06
CA ALA A 123 -4.33 -21.15 0.25
C ALA A 123 -5.34 -21.37 -0.89
N GLN A 124 -5.78 -20.31 -1.54
CA GLN A 124 -6.65 -20.34 -2.72
C GLN A 124 -5.88 -20.55 -4.03
N GLY A 125 -4.55 -20.61 -4.01
CA GLY A 125 -3.72 -20.81 -5.21
C GLY A 125 -3.47 -19.57 -6.07
N TYR A 126 -3.87 -18.39 -5.62
CA TYR A 126 -3.60 -17.13 -6.34
C TYR A 126 -2.14 -16.68 -6.22
N MET A 127 -1.42 -17.13 -5.21
CA MET A 127 -0.06 -16.68 -4.90
C MET A 127 0.82 -17.86 -4.47
N ASN A 128 2.02 -18.02 -5.06
CA ASN A 128 2.89 -19.16 -4.75
C ASN A 128 4.34 -18.77 -4.36
N GLU A 129 4.74 -17.51 -4.54
CA GLU A 129 6.10 -17.02 -4.28
C GLU A 129 7.23 -17.72 -5.07
N VAL A 130 6.92 -18.46 -6.15
CA VAL A 130 7.97 -19.10 -6.98
C VAL A 130 8.80 -18.06 -7.69
N PHE A 131 8.14 -17.06 -8.25
CA PHE A 131 8.78 -15.90 -8.88
C PHE A 131 8.22 -14.60 -8.28
N SER A 132 9.11 -13.77 -7.77
CA SER A 132 8.77 -12.50 -7.15
C SER A 132 9.49 -11.35 -7.85
N PHE A 133 8.75 -10.30 -8.16
CA PHE A 133 9.30 -9.01 -8.56
C PHE A 133 9.48 -8.14 -7.31
N VAL A 134 10.67 -7.55 -7.13
CA VAL A 134 10.93 -6.61 -6.05
C VAL A 134 11.50 -5.33 -6.62
N ASP A 135 10.91 -4.20 -6.22
CA ASP A 135 11.41 -2.89 -6.59
C ASP A 135 11.03 -1.83 -5.55
N ALA A 136 11.63 -0.64 -5.67
CA ALA A 136 11.38 0.49 -4.82
C ALA A 136 11.00 1.74 -5.61
N SER A 137 10.05 2.51 -5.10
CA SER A 137 9.68 3.80 -5.66
C SER A 137 9.75 4.92 -4.64
N GLN A 138 9.96 6.13 -5.13
CA GLN A 138 9.92 7.33 -4.29
C GLN A 138 8.52 7.61 -3.78
N LEU A 139 8.42 8.08 -2.54
CA LEU A 139 7.22 8.60 -1.92
C LEU A 139 7.54 9.99 -1.36
N ILE A 140 7.09 11.02 -2.05
CA ILE A 140 7.41 12.41 -1.76
C ILE A 140 6.56 12.87 -0.57
N SER A 141 7.19 13.47 0.45
CA SER A 141 6.47 14.05 1.58
C SER A 141 5.58 15.22 1.14
N LYS A 142 4.36 15.29 1.69
CA LYS A 142 3.50 16.47 1.53
C LYS A 142 4.02 17.69 2.29
N ALA A 143 4.81 17.48 3.32
CA ALA A 143 5.48 18.56 4.03
C ALA A 143 6.49 19.23 3.08
N SER A 144 6.23 20.47 2.72
CA SER A 144 7.11 21.23 1.83
C SER A 144 8.39 21.61 2.55
N LEU A 145 9.53 21.25 1.97
CA LEU A 145 10.85 21.73 2.41
C LEU A 145 11.26 23.05 1.73
N TRP A 146 10.42 23.59 0.86
CA TRP A 146 10.83 24.78 0.08
C TRP A 146 11.11 25.97 0.98
N GLN A 147 10.27 26.21 1.98
CA GLN A 147 10.46 27.32 2.91
C GLN A 147 11.66 27.11 3.81
N GLU A 148 11.82 25.90 4.37
CA GLU A 148 12.98 25.54 5.19
C GLU A 148 14.27 25.57 4.37
N ARG A 149 14.25 25.11 3.11
CA ARG A 149 15.40 25.20 2.21
C ARG A 149 15.77 26.64 1.92
N ASP A 150 14.80 27.46 1.55
CA ASP A 150 15.03 28.86 1.21
C ASP A 150 15.48 29.66 2.42
N LYS A 151 14.98 29.34 3.62
CA LYS A 151 15.44 29.90 4.89
C LYS A 151 16.89 29.49 5.17
N ALA A 152 17.24 28.21 5.04
CA ALA A 152 18.59 27.71 5.23
C ALA A 152 19.61 28.34 4.25
N ILE A 153 19.21 28.56 3.00
CA ILE A 153 20.04 29.25 2.00
C ILE A 153 20.27 30.72 2.39
N LYS A 154 19.23 31.44 2.85
CA LYS A 154 19.30 32.84 3.29
C LYS A 154 20.15 33.01 4.54
N GLU A 155 20.07 32.08 5.49
CA GLU A 155 20.78 32.11 6.76
C GLU A 155 22.21 31.55 6.67
N LYS A 156 22.71 31.25 5.44
CA LYS A 156 24.05 30.67 5.19
C LYS A 156 24.34 29.38 5.97
N TYR A 157 23.31 28.65 6.40
CA TYR A 157 23.49 27.33 6.95
C TYR A 157 24.03 26.39 5.87
N GLU A 158 25.00 25.57 6.25
CA GLU A 158 25.51 24.48 5.42
C GLU A 158 24.34 23.66 4.85
N LYS A 159 24.54 23.11 3.64
CA LYS A 159 23.55 22.33 2.91
C LYS A 159 22.68 21.49 3.84
N LEU A 160 21.36 21.67 3.76
CA LEU A 160 20.40 20.78 4.40
C LEU A 160 20.75 19.33 4.06
N ASN A 161 21.28 18.62 5.03
CA ASN A 161 21.65 17.22 4.93
C ASN A 161 20.72 16.35 5.79
N ASN A 162 20.85 15.04 5.69
CA ASN A 162 20.01 14.12 6.46
C ASN A 162 20.24 14.14 7.99
N GLU A 163 21.27 14.81 8.47
CA GLU A 163 21.59 14.97 9.91
C GLU A 163 20.90 16.20 10.49
N THR A 164 20.88 17.30 9.74
CA THR A 164 20.27 18.57 10.17
C THR A 164 18.77 18.60 9.92
N LEU A 165 18.30 17.94 8.88
CA LEU A 165 16.89 17.92 8.45
C LEU A 165 15.90 17.57 9.57
N PRO A 166 16.11 16.54 10.42
CA PRO A 166 15.18 16.21 11.50
C PRO A 166 14.98 17.31 12.55
N LYS A 167 15.91 18.27 12.63
CA LYS A 167 15.84 19.39 13.58
C LYS A 167 14.89 20.48 13.12
N VAL A 168 14.78 20.69 11.80
CA VAL A 168 14.05 21.82 11.19
C VAL A 168 12.80 21.40 10.42
N ALA A 169 12.72 20.18 9.95
CA ALA A 169 11.60 19.72 9.11
C ALA A 169 10.37 19.35 9.94
N TYR A 170 9.20 19.64 9.40
CA TYR A 170 7.92 19.25 9.99
C TYR A 170 7.76 17.73 10.09
N ASP A 171 8.15 16.98 9.04
CA ASP A 171 8.20 15.51 9.06
C ASP A 171 9.59 15.03 9.45
N LYS A 172 9.81 14.84 10.76
CA LYS A 172 11.13 14.50 11.34
C LYS A 172 11.67 13.13 10.94
N GLU A 173 10.82 12.24 10.39
CA GLU A 173 11.21 10.88 9.99
C GLU A 173 11.52 10.78 8.50
N ALA A 174 11.06 11.73 7.68
CA ALA A 174 11.40 11.82 6.27
C ALA A 174 12.87 12.20 6.05
N ARG A 175 13.45 11.77 4.94
CA ARG A 175 14.86 12.04 4.57
C ARG A 175 14.96 12.47 3.11
N ILE A 176 16.09 13.03 2.74
CA ILE A 176 16.44 13.29 1.34
C ILE A 176 16.95 12.00 0.72
N GLY A 177 16.30 11.58 -0.35
CA GLY A 177 16.76 10.51 -1.23
C GLY A 177 17.25 11.07 -2.56
N CYS A 178 18.07 10.28 -3.25
CA CYS A 178 18.57 10.63 -4.58
C CYS A 178 18.41 9.44 -5.53
N LYS A 179 17.96 9.71 -6.77
CA LYS A 179 17.93 8.74 -7.86
C LYS A 179 18.82 9.24 -8.99
N GLY A 180 19.86 8.49 -9.30
CA GLY A 180 20.90 8.95 -10.24
C GLY A 180 21.76 10.03 -9.61
N LYS A 181 22.19 11.03 -10.41
CA LYS A 181 23.08 12.11 -9.95
C LYS A 181 22.33 13.33 -9.46
N ASP A 182 21.14 13.62 -10.00
CA ASP A 182 20.52 14.94 -9.87
C ASP A 182 19.05 14.93 -9.42
N LYS A 183 18.41 13.76 -9.28
CA LYS A 183 17.00 13.66 -8.92
C LYS A 183 16.85 13.44 -7.42
N TYR A 184 16.73 14.52 -6.68
CA TYR A 184 16.53 14.52 -5.24
C TYR A 184 15.04 14.64 -4.91
N TRP A 185 14.61 13.96 -3.82
CA TRP A 185 13.30 14.17 -3.22
C TRP A 185 13.41 14.10 -1.70
N TYR A 186 12.50 14.74 -1.01
CA TYR A 186 12.32 14.63 0.42
C TYR A 186 11.13 13.74 0.73
N GLY A 187 11.30 12.75 1.57
CA GLY A 187 10.24 11.82 1.95
C GLY A 187 10.74 10.43 2.29
N TYR A 188 10.13 9.45 1.64
CA TYR A 188 10.32 8.02 1.90
C TYR A 188 10.54 7.23 0.62
N LYS A 189 10.82 5.93 0.77
CA LYS A 189 10.75 4.92 -0.30
C LYS A 189 9.69 3.89 0.04
N LYS A 190 8.91 3.51 -0.94
CA LYS A 190 8.05 2.33 -0.90
C LYS A 190 8.82 1.15 -1.48
N HIS A 191 8.91 0.06 -0.75
CA HIS A 191 9.43 -1.21 -1.22
C HIS A 191 8.24 -2.14 -1.42
N VAL A 192 8.18 -2.81 -2.56
CA VAL A 192 7.07 -3.69 -2.92
C VAL A 192 7.63 -5.01 -3.45
N CYS A 193 7.07 -6.11 -2.96
CA CYS A 193 7.25 -7.45 -3.50
C CYS A 193 5.94 -7.90 -4.12
N VAL A 194 5.98 -8.28 -5.39
CA VAL A 194 4.83 -8.73 -6.18
C VAL A 194 5.02 -10.18 -6.58
N ASP A 195 4.00 -10.99 -6.41
CA ASP A 195 3.96 -12.34 -6.96
C ASP A 195 3.80 -12.27 -8.48
N MET A 196 4.71 -12.87 -9.22
CA MET A 196 4.75 -12.72 -10.69
C MET A 196 3.73 -13.60 -11.40
N GLN A 197 3.14 -14.59 -10.75
CA GLN A 197 2.07 -15.39 -11.34
C GLN A 197 0.77 -14.58 -11.43
N SER A 198 0.38 -13.94 -10.34
CA SER A 198 -0.90 -13.25 -10.22
C SER A 198 -0.81 -11.73 -10.42
N GLY A 199 0.37 -11.16 -10.22
CA GLY A 199 0.58 -9.72 -10.12
C GLY A 199 0.05 -9.11 -8.82
N LEU A 200 -0.23 -9.93 -7.81
CA LEU A 200 -0.68 -9.48 -6.48
C LEU A 200 0.50 -9.02 -5.63
N ILE A 201 0.27 -8.00 -4.83
CA ILE A 201 1.25 -7.51 -3.86
C ILE A 201 1.34 -8.51 -2.71
N ASN A 202 2.54 -9.08 -2.52
CA ASN A 202 2.85 -10.01 -1.44
C ASN A 202 3.33 -9.31 -0.17
N LYS A 203 4.28 -8.38 -0.29
CA LYS A 203 4.82 -7.62 0.85
C LYS A 203 5.05 -6.17 0.48
N VAL A 204 4.91 -5.30 1.47
CA VAL A 204 5.18 -3.87 1.33
C VAL A 204 5.86 -3.31 2.57
N ALA A 205 6.75 -2.35 2.37
CA ALA A 205 7.39 -1.61 3.45
C ALA A 205 7.73 -0.18 3.03
N ILE A 206 7.78 0.72 4.00
CA ILE A 206 8.29 2.08 3.83
C ILE A 206 9.58 2.24 4.62
N THR A 207 10.54 2.91 4.01
CA THR A 207 11.77 3.37 4.66
C THR A 207 11.98 4.86 4.43
N PRO A 208 12.76 5.55 5.26
CA PRO A 208 13.25 6.89 4.91
C PRO A 208 13.96 6.88 3.56
N ALA A 209 13.86 7.98 2.80
CA ALA A 209 14.32 8.01 1.41
C ALA A 209 15.83 7.78 1.22
N ASN A 210 16.64 8.01 2.25
CA ASN A 210 18.09 7.77 2.25
C ASN A 210 18.48 6.29 2.39
N VAL A 211 17.55 5.42 2.76
CA VAL A 211 17.79 3.97 2.82
C VAL A 211 17.95 3.41 1.41
N THR A 212 19.00 2.63 1.15
CA THR A 212 19.24 2.02 -0.16
C THR A 212 18.22 0.91 -0.46
N ASP A 213 17.91 0.69 -1.74
CA ASP A 213 16.93 -0.31 -2.15
C ASP A 213 17.34 -1.73 -1.70
N SER A 214 18.64 -2.03 -1.74
CA SER A 214 19.20 -3.30 -1.27
C SER A 214 18.97 -3.56 0.24
N LYS A 215 19.05 -2.52 1.09
CA LYS A 215 18.70 -2.64 2.52
C LYS A 215 17.19 -2.78 2.72
N GLY A 216 16.40 -2.12 1.88
CA GLY A 216 14.94 -2.23 1.92
C GLY A 216 14.42 -3.64 1.58
N LEU A 217 15.20 -4.47 0.88
CA LEU A 217 14.84 -5.85 0.55
C LEU A 217 14.51 -6.66 1.81
N GLU A 218 15.20 -6.43 2.92
CA GLU A 218 14.97 -7.19 4.16
C GLU A 218 13.52 -7.16 4.63
N ASN A 219 12.84 -6.02 4.42
CA ASN A 219 11.46 -5.82 4.83
C ASN A 219 10.43 -6.48 3.88
N VAL A 220 10.80 -6.72 2.62
CA VAL A 220 9.87 -7.21 1.58
C VAL A 220 10.35 -8.51 0.92
N CYS A 221 11.45 -9.09 1.37
CA CYS A 221 11.96 -10.35 0.83
C CYS A 221 10.90 -11.46 0.95
N PRO A 222 10.56 -12.18 -0.14
CA PRO A 222 9.62 -13.30 -0.09
C PRO A 222 10.15 -14.42 0.82
N GLY A 223 9.34 -15.45 1.04
CA GLY A 223 9.73 -16.61 1.87
C GLY A 223 10.51 -17.66 1.12
N GLN A 224 10.45 -17.66 -0.22
CA GLN A 224 11.08 -18.65 -1.08
C GLN A 224 11.17 -18.17 -2.54
N GLY A 225 11.77 -18.95 -3.41
CA GLY A 225 11.74 -18.78 -4.86
C GLY A 225 12.78 -17.81 -5.40
N ALA A 226 12.54 -17.31 -6.62
CA ALA A 226 13.45 -16.40 -7.30
C ALA A 226 12.93 -14.94 -7.26
N ILE A 227 13.85 -14.02 -6.96
CA ILE A 227 13.57 -12.57 -6.86
C ILE A 227 14.16 -11.88 -8.08
N TYR A 228 13.32 -11.30 -8.92
CA TYR A 228 13.73 -10.45 -10.04
C TYR A 228 13.75 -8.99 -9.60
N ALA A 229 14.93 -8.38 -9.64
CA ALA A 229 15.15 -7.03 -9.13
C ALA A 229 16.06 -6.19 -10.04
N ASP A 230 16.00 -4.85 -9.90
CA ASP A 230 16.86 -3.94 -10.64
C ASP A 230 18.32 -4.00 -10.15
N LYS A 231 19.21 -3.34 -10.91
CA LYS A 231 20.65 -3.20 -10.60
C LYS A 231 20.96 -2.61 -9.21
N GLY A 232 20.02 -1.87 -8.63
CA GLY A 232 20.11 -1.37 -7.25
C GLY A 232 20.23 -2.47 -6.20
N TYR A 233 19.67 -3.65 -6.49
CA TYR A 233 19.71 -4.84 -5.63
C TYR A 233 20.92 -5.75 -5.88
N CYS A 234 21.73 -5.49 -6.91
CA CYS A 234 22.96 -6.27 -7.17
C CYS A 234 24.09 -5.88 -6.21
N THR A 235 23.94 -6.22 -4.94
CA THR A 235 24.84 -5.88 -3.82
C THR A 235 24.95 -7.06 -2.85
N GLU A 236 26.06 -7.14 -2.09
CA GLU A 236 26.24 -8.21 -1.09
C GLU A 236 25.17 -8.22 0.00
N PRO A 237 24.72 -7.06 0.56
CA PRO A 237 23.63 -7.07 1.52
C PRO A 237 22.33 -7.69 0.99
N ALA A 238 21.98 -7.42 -0.29
CA ALA A 238 20.78 -8.01 -0.89
C ALA A 238 20.93 -9.50 -1.15
N LYS A 239 22.10 -9.97 -1.60
CA LYS A 239 22.39 -11.38 -1.78
C LYS A 239 22.33 -12.15 -0.47
N SER A 240 22.96 -11.61 0.58
CA SER A 240 22.92 -12.22 1.92
C SER A 240 21.51 -12.28 2.49
N CYS A 241 20.69 -11.23 2.26
CA CYS A 241 19.29 -11.22 2.64
C CYS A 241 18.50 -12.32 1.93
N ALA A 242 18.64 -12.45 0.61
CA ALA A 242 17.98 -13.47 -0.18
C ALA A 242 18.42 -14.89 0.24
N ALA A 243 19.73 -15.10 0.44
CA ALA A 243 20.27 -16.39 0.87
C ALA A 243 19.71 -16.83 2.24
N ARG A 244 19.63 -15.92 3.22
CA ARG A 244 19.02 -16.20 4.54
C ARG A 244 17.54 -16.64 4.44
N LYS A 245 16.83 -16.19 3.39
CA LYS A 245 15.44 -16.55 3.11
C LYS A 245 15.31 -17.70 2.11
N GLN A 246 16.42 -18.37 1.75
CA GLN A 246 16.46 -19.43 0.75
C GLN A 246 15.91 -19.00 -0.62
N CYS A 247 16.08 -17.72 -0.95
CA CYS A 247 15.67 -17.14 -2.23
C CYS A 247 16.87 -16.99 -3.18
N HIS A 248 16.63 -17.17 -4.48
CA HIS A 248 17.59 -16.85 -5.53
C HIS A 248 17.42 -15.39 -5.98
N LEU A 249 18.47 -14.56 -5.85
CA LEU A 249 18.41 -13.16 -6.30
C LEU A 249 18.88 -13.03 -7.75
N ALA A 250 17.93 -12.81 -8.66
CA ALA A 250 18.14 -12.53 -10.08
C ALA A 250 18.13 -11.00 -10.32
N ALA A 251 19.16 -10.30 -9.85
CA ALA A 251 19.31 -8.87 -10.03
C ALA A 251 20.12 -8.55 -11.30
N ILE A 252 19.73 -7.49 -12.01
CA ILE A 252 20.47 -6.95 -13.16
C ILE A 252 21.85 -6.48 -12.69
N LYS A 253 22.93 -6.88 -13.38
CA LYS A 253 24.29 -6.48 -13.02
C LYS A 253 24.56 -5.00 -13.31
N LYS A 254 25.29 -4.33 -12.40
CA LYS A 254 25.76 -2.96 -12.63
C LYS A 254 26.78 -2.93 -13.78
N ASN A 255 26.90 -1.77 -14.45
CA ASN A 255 27.76 -1.65 -15.64
C ASN A 255 29.26 -1.89 -15.37
N ASN A 256 29.70 -1.64 -14.14
CA ASN A 256 31.10 -1.81 -13.71
C ASN A 256 31.40 -3.21 -13.13
N MET A 257 30.48 -4.15 -13.20
CA MET A 257 30.68 -5.50 -12.65
C MET A 257 31.22 -6.47 -13.72
N LYS A 258 32.21 -7.29 -13.33
CA LYS A 258 32.76 -8.36 -14.17
C LYS A 258 31.68 -9.42 -14.50
N GLY A 259 31.79 -10.05 -15.66
CA GLY A 259 30.88 -11.12 -16.11
C GLY A 259 29.44 -10.63 -16.35
N LYS A 260 29.26 -9.38 -16.76
CA LYS A 260 27.97 -8.86 -17.22
C LYS A 260 27.57 -9.54 -18.53
N ASN A 261 26.36 -10.11 -18.57
CA ASN A 261 25.76 -10.67 -19.77
C ASN A 261 24.58 -9.78 -20.20
N LYS A 262 24.73 -9.11 -21.35
CA LYS A 262 23.71 -8.16 -21.83
C LYS A 262 22.39 -8.82 -22.18
N ASP A 263 22.39 -10.04 -22.70
CA ASP A 263 21.18 -10.75 -23.10
C ASP A 263 20.40 -11.21 -21.87
N LYS A 264 21.10 -11.73 -20.85
CA LYS A 264 20.51 -12.07 -19.55
C LYS A 264 19.91 -10.83 -18.85
N ASP A 265 20.63 -9.71 -18.86
CA ASP A 265 20.14 -8.46 -18.29
C ASP A 265 18.90 -7.92 -19.03
N ARG A 266 18.87 -8.04 -20.37
CA ARG A 266 17.72 -7.68 -21.22
C ARG A 266 16.53 -8.57 -20.91
N TRP A 267 16.75 -9.88 -20.79
CA TRP A 267 15.70 -10.83 -20.43
C TRP A 267 15.12 -10.53 -19.02
N TYR A 268 15.97 -10.28 -18.01
CA TYR A 268 15.50 -9.87 -16.68
C TYR A 268 14.68 -8.57 -16.71
N SER A 269 15.11 -7.60 -17.52
CA SER A 269 14.39 -6.34 -17.70
C SER A 269 13.00 -6.56 -18.32
N GLY A 270 12.92 -7.39 -19.36
CA GLY A 270 11.66 -7.73 -20.03
C GLY A 270 10.65 -8.40 -19.10
N ILE A 271 11.10 -9.39 -18.31
CA ILE A 271 10.24 -10.11 -17.35
C ILE A 271 9.72 -9.16 -16.26
N ARG A 272 10.50 -8.17 -15.82
CA ARG A 272 10.12 -7.21 -14.75
C ARG A 272 9.12 -6.17 -15.21
N SER A 273 9.21 -5.73 -16.46
CA SER A 273 8.45 -4.58 -16.99
C SER A 273 6.94 -4.62 -16.74
N PRO A 274 6.22 -5.75 -16.91
CA PRO A 274 4.79 -5.80 -16.63
C PRO A 274 4.42 -5.47 -15.17
N TYR A 275 5.31 -5.75 -14.22
CA TYR A 275 5.04 -5.58 -12.78
C TYR A 275 5.35 -4.18 -12.25
N GLU A 276 6.10 -3.37 -13.00
CA GLU A 276 6.35 -1.95 -12.67
C GLU A 276 5.06 -1.12 -12.65
N ARG A 277 3.98 -1.60 -13.30
CA ARG A 277 2.64 -0.99 -13.27
C ARG A 277 2.06 -0.88 -11.86
N VAL A 278 2.49 -1.69 -10.90
CA VAL A 278 2.07 -1.58 -9.51
C VAL A 278 2.31 -0.17 -8.96
N PHE A 279 3.41 0.46 -9.32
CA PHE A 279 3.73 1.81 -8.86
C PHE A 279 2.92 2.93 -9.53
N SER A 280 2.37 2.70 -10.73
CA SER A 280 1.51 3.68 -11.39
C SER A 280 0.16 3.84 -10.70
N GLN A 281 -0.29 2.81 -10.00
CA GLN A 281 -1.58 2.78 -9.28
C GLN A 281 -1.44 3.14 -7.79
N GLN A 282 -0.24 3.47 -7.33
CA GLN A 282 0.03 3.87 -5.96
C GLN A 282 0.30 5.38 -5.86
N ASN A 283 -0.06 5.97 -4.72
CA ASN A 283 0.18 7.38 -4.45
C ASN A 283 1.67 7.72 -4.50
N LYS A 284 2.04 8.77 -5.24
CA LYS A 284 3.42 9.27 -5.33
C LYS A 284 3.78 10.24 -4.20
N ARG A 285 2.77 10.73 -3.48
CA ARG A 285 2.93 11.63 -2.33
C ARG A 285 2.35 11.01 -1.07
N THR A 286 2.93 11.37 0.08
CA THR A 286 2.44 10.89 1.38
C THR A 286 1.03 11.42 1.68
N ARG A 287 0.18 10.60 2.27
CA ARG A 287 -1.10 11.06 2.84
C ARG A 287 -0.91 11.73 4.20
N TYR A 288 0.07 11.27 4.95
CA TYR A 288 0.30 11.64 6.35
C TYR A 288 1.74 12.07 6.58
N CYS A 289 2.01 12.67 7.75
CA CYS A 289 3.36 12.86 8.26
C CYS A 289 3.78 11.70 9.15
N GLY A 290 5.04 11.30 9.08
CA GLY A 290 5.62 10.23 9.87
C GLY A 290 5.58 8.85 9.21
N LEU A 291 6.58 8.04 9.53
CA LEU A 291 6.82 6.73 8.93
C LEU A 291 5.65 5.77 9.19
N VAL A 292 5.24 5.65 10.45
CA VAL A 292 4.22 4.68 10.89
C VAL A 292 2.87 4.92 10.22
N LYS A 293 2.44 6.18 10.09
CA LYS A 293 1.17 6.53 9.44
C LYS A 293 1.21 6.28 7.93
N ASN A 294 2.35 6.53 7.29
CA ASN A 294 2.52 6.23 5.87
C ASN A 294 2.66 4.73 5.61
N GLN A 295 3.25 3.97 6.56
CA GLN A 295 3.24 2.50 6.48
C GLN A 295 1.81 1.94 6.58
N PHE A 296 0.95 2.52 7.44
CA PHE A 296 -0.48 2.21 7.48
C PHE A 296 -1.13 2.45 6.11
N ALA A 297 -0.90 3.63 5.53
CA ALA A 297 -1.44 3.97 4.20
C ALA A 297 -0.98 2.97 3.13
N LEU A 298 0.29 2.58 3.13
CA LEU A 298 0.82 1.61 2.17
C LEU A 298 0.18 0.22 2.30
N PHE A 299 -0.10 -0.24 3.52
CA PHE A 299 -0.86 -1.50 3.71
C PHE A 299 -2.29 -1.38 3.15
N MET A 300 -2.98 -0.26 3.38
CA MET A 300 -4.31 -0.02 2.81
C MET A 300 -4.25 0.03 1.27
N GLU A 301 -3.29 0.74 0.69
CA GLU A 301 -3.05 0.77 -0.76
C GLU A 301 -2.83 -0.65 -1.32
N ALA A 302 -2.03 -1.48 -0.64
CA ALA A 302 -1.74 -2.85 -1.06
C ALA A 302 -2.99 -3.75 -0.98
N ILE A 303 -3.80 -3.64 0.07
CA ILE A 303 -5.08 -4.35 0.21
C ILE A 303 -6.02 -3.95 -0.95
N CYS A 304 -6.20 -2.65 -1.19
CA CYS A 304 -7.07 -2.13 -2.24
C CYS A 304 -6.58 -2.54 -3.64
N PHE A 305 -5.27 -2.48 -3.88
CA PHE A 305 -4.67 -2.97 -5.13
C PHE A 305 -4.98 -4.44 -5.35
N ASN A 306 -4.77 -5.28 -4.33
CA ASN A 306 -5.02 -6.71 -4.43
C ASN A 306 -6.51 -7.01 -4.67
N LEU A 307 -7.43 -6.30 -4.00
CA LEU A 307 -8.86 -6.45 -4.24
C LEU A 307 -9.22 -6.10 -5.69
N LYS A 308 -8.76 -4.95 -6.21
CA LYS A 308 -8.96 -4.55 -7.61
C LYS A 308 -8.34 -5.57 -8.58
N ARG A 309 -7.14 -6.07 -8.28
CA ARG A 309 -6.50 -7.08 -9.14
C ARG A 309 -7.26 -8.40 -9.16
N LEU A 310 -7.76 -8.85 -8.02
CA LEU A 310 -8.55 -10.08 -7.91
C LEU A 310 -9.85 -10.04 -8.72
N THR A 311 -10.45 -8.87 -8.94
CA THR A 311 -11.67 -8.76 -9.76
C THR A 311 -11.44 -9.06 -11.24
N VAL A 312 -10.19 -8.97 -11.72
CA VAL A 312 -9.83 -9.25 -13.12
C VAL A 312 -9.08 -10.56 -13.29
N LEU A 313 -8.67 -11.21 -12.18
CA LEU A 313 -8.08 -12.55 -12.23
C LEU A 313 -9.21 -13.58 -12.36
N GLY A 314 -9.02 -14.55 -13.25
CA GLY A 314 -9.85 -15.74 -13.30
C GLY A 314 -9.66 -16.64 -12.07
N PRO A 315 -10.42 -17.75 -11.99
CA PRO A 315 -10.21 -18.77 -10.98
C PRO A 315 -8.74 -19.24 -10.96
N PRO A 316 -8.18 -19.60 -9.79
CA PRO A 316 -6.81 -20.11 -9.69
C PRO A 316 -6.64 -21.35 -10.57
N GLY A 317 -5.57 -21.40 -11.35
CA GLY A 317 -5.29 -22.52 -12.28
C GLY A 317 -5.59 -22.25 -13.76
N LEU A 318 -6.34 -21.21 -14.10
CA LEU A 318 -6.43 -20.69 -15.46
C LEU A 318 -5.25 -19.76 -15.72
N VAL A 319 -4.13 -20.30 -16.18
CA VAL A 319 -3.07 -19.51 -16.78
C VAL A 319 -3.61 -19.03 -18.12
N LEU A 320 -3.95 -17.74 -18.22
CA LEU A 320 -4.10 -17.12 -19.54
C LEU A 320 -2.70 -17.10 -20.17
N VAL A 321 -2.49 -18.02 -21.09
CA VAL A 321 -1.29 -18.08 -21.98
C VAL A 321 -1.24 -16.83 -22.86
#